data_f97ea964e6468f49d11495ef6213a0bc
#
_entry.id   f97ea964e6468f49d11495ef6213a0bc
#
_cell.length_a   1.000
_cell.length_b   1.000
_cell.length_c   1.000
_cell.angle_alpha   90.00
_cell.angle_beta   90.00
_cell.angle_gamma   90.00
#
_symmetry.space_group_name_H-M   'P 1'
#
loop_
_entity.id
_entity.type
_entity.pdbx_description
1 polymer ?
#
loop_
_entity_poly.entity_id
_entity_poly.type
_entity_poly.pdbx_seq_one_letter_code
_entity_poly.pdbx_strand_id
1 'polypeptide(L)'
;LSQPDSAFPVKAGSHAYMPLPESAFKDPKKFGQHPVSNGPYKFVSWQHNHSIEMVKNPDYKGNRVAKNDGLNFKIYTSPDSAYADLRGGNLDFTNTIPDTALTSFQSDKSLKAYNEPGGNTLTFTIPEWLEHFGQNEEGNLRRQAISMSIDRKTVAEKIFHGTATPAVDFLAAPISAYSKELKGNEVLKYNPSKAKELWAKANAISPWSGEFGIAYNADGTAKNWVEAICNYIKNTLDIDAKSIPMSTSDEFLSNVDSGKMTSAYRSGWGPDYPSADNYLVQLYDSRSADGKGGNSGNYKNPEFDAMMDKALSAPSTEEADKYYQQGEEILLQDLPAIPLWNQNATAASTSAISGVAFDYGGGPVFTALTKKQ
;
A
#
# COMPACT_ATOMS: atom_id res chain seq x y z
N LEU A 1 -6.03 -23.61 -16.58
CA LEU A 1 -6.30 -23.49 -15.14
C LEU A 1 -7.06 -24.73 -14.65
N SER A 2 -6.77 -25.18 -13.43
CA SER A 2 -7.49 -26.30 -12.82
C SER A 2 -8.90 -25.92 -12.35
N GLN A 3 -9.14 -24.62 -12.16
CA GLN A 3 -10.41 -24.02 -11.80
C GLN A 3 -10.53 -22.62 -12.43
N PRO A 4 -11.74 -22.05 -12.56
CA PRO A 4 -11.92 -20.65 -12.96
C PRO A 4 -11.14 -19.71 -12.03
N ASP A 5 -10.60 -18.62 -12.59
CA ASP A 5 -9.97 -17.52 -11.84
C ASP A 5 -10.30 -16.21 -12.57
N SER A 6 -11.23 -15.43 -12.03
CA SER A 6 -11.71 -14.17 -12.60
C SER A 6 -10.60 -13.10 -12.70
N ALA A 7 -9.60 -13.16 -11.82
CA ALA A 7 -8.46 -12.26 -11.80
C ALA A 7 -7.30 -12.71 -12.71
N PHE A 8 -7.32 -13.92 -13.29
CA PHE A 8 -6.19 -14.44 -14.05
C PHE A 8 -5.72 -13.52 -15.20
N PRO A 9 -6.60 -12.88 -15.99
CA PRO A 9 -6.15 -11.98 -17.04
C PRO A 9 -5.30 -10.81 -16.53
N VAL A 10 -5.64 -10.24 -15.38
CA VAL A 10 -4.87 -9.16 -14.73
C VAL A 10 -3.59 -9.68 -14.09
N LYS A 11 -3.64 -10.85 -13.43
CA LYS A 11 -2.47 -11.55 -12.89
C LYS A 11 -1.43 -11.82 -13.98
N ALA A 12 -1.88 -12.32 -15.13
CA ALA A 12 -1.02 -12.60 -16.28
C ALA A 12 -0.35 -11.33 -16.88
N GLY A 13 -0.86 -10.14 -16.57
CA GLY A 13 -0.25 -8.86 -16.91
C GLY A 13 0.85 -8.41 -15.94
N SER A 14 1.03 -9.08 -14.80
CA SER A 14 2.06 -8.72 -13.83
C SER A 14 3.47 -9.10 -14.26
N HIS A 15 4.48 -8.53 -13.60
CA HIS A 15 5.89 -8.76 -13.90
C HIS A 15 6.29 -10.25 -13.85
N ALA A 16 5.64 -11.06 -12.99
CA ALA A 16 5.92 -12.48 -12.83
C ALA A 16 5.65 -13.30 -14.11
N TYR A 17 4.78 -12.82 -14.99
CA TYR A 17 4.40 -13.51 -16.22
C TYR A 17 5.04 -12.91 -17.48
N MET A 18 5.91 -11.90 -17.34
CA MET A 18 6.58 -11.30 -18.49
C MET A 18 7.59 -12.27 -19.10
N PRO A 19 7.55 -12.50 -20.43
CA PRO A 19 8.47 -13.42 -21.09
C PRO A 19 9.90 -12.86 -21.08
N LEU A 20 10.87 -13.72 -20.79
CA LEU A 20 12.29 -13.41 -20.88
C LEU A 20 12.91 -14.10 -22.10
N PRO A 21 13.84 -13.46 -22.81
CA PRO A 21 14.59 -14.10 -23.88
C PRO A 21 15.56 -15.16 -23.34
N GLU A 22 15.93 -16.14 -24.17
CA GLU A 22 16.87 -17.22 -23.79
C GLU A 22 18.21 -16.68 -23.23
N SER A 23 18.64 -15.51 -23.72
CA SER A 23 19.88 -14.85 -23.24
C SER A 23 19.83 -14.49 -21.75
N ALA A 24 18.63 -14.24 -21.19
CA ALA A 24 18.47 -13.96 -19.77
C ALA A 24 18.83 -15.15 -18.88
N PHE A 25 18.62 -16.36 -19.37
CA PHE A 25 18.91 -17.62 -18.65
C PHE A 25 20.37 -18.08 -18.85
N LYS A 26 21.00 -17.71 -19.98
CA LYS A 26 22.38 -18.09 -20.28
C LYS A 26 23.39 -17.33 -19.41
N ASP A 27 23.17 -16.03 -19.22
CA ASP A 27 24.00 -15.17 -18.38
C ASP A 27 23.15 -14.08 -17.73
N PRO A 28 22.49 -14.37 -16.58
CA PRO A 28 21.63 -13.41 -15.90
C PRO A 28 22.34 -12.11 -15.50
N LYS A 29 23.63 -12.19 -15.15
CA LYS A 29 24.41 -10.99 -14.75
C LYS A 29 24.64 -10.07 -15.93
N LYS A 30 25.06 -10.62 -17.07
CA LYS A 30 25.25 -9.85 -18.31
C LYS A 30 23.93 -9.31 -18.83
N PHE A 31 22.87 -10.13 -18.77
CA PHE A 31 21.52 -9.67 -19.15
C PHE A 31 21.03 -8.51 -18.28
N GLY A 32 21.26 -8.55 -16.97
CA GLY A 32 20.92 -7.46 -16.05
C GLY A 32 21.66 -6.14 -16.36
N GLN A 33 22.87 -6.20 -16.94
CA GLN A 33 23.60 -5.00 -17.36
C GLN A 33 23.17 -4.47 -18.74
N HIS A 34 22.70 -5.35 -19.62
CA HIS A 34 22.28 -5.03 -20.97
C HIS A 34 20.97 -5.73 -21.33
N PRO A 35 19.86 -5.35 -20.69
CA PRO A 35 18.58 -6.02 -20.89
C PRO A 35 18.06 -5.83 -22.31
N VAL A 36 17.43 -6.86 -22.84
CA VAL A 36 16.68 -6.84 -24.09
C VAL A 36 15.20 -6.98 -23.77
N SER A 37 14.38 -6.15 -24.37
CA SER A 37 12.94 -6.08 -24.09
C SER A 37 12.14 -5.87 -25.38
N ASN A 38 10.91 -6.35 -25.38
CA ASN A 38 9.91 -6.07 -26.42
C ASN A 38 8.95 -4.94 -26.02
N GLY A 39 9.24 -4.20 -24.96
CA GLY A 39 8.45 -3.08 -24.45
C GLY A 39 8.52 -1.82 -25.31
N PRO A 40 7.84 -0.74 -24.89
CA PRO A 40 7.76 0.53 -25.62
C PRO A 40 9.08 1.30 -25.71
N TYR A 41 10.07 0.92 -24.89
CA TYR A 41 11.42 1.48 -24.91
C TYR A 41 12.48 0.40 -25.08
N LYS A 42 13.60 0.79 -25.70
CA LYS A 42 14.85 0.01 -25.78
C LYS A 42 15.88 0.61 -24.85
N PHE A 43 16.57 -0.26 -24.11
CA PHE A 43 17.72 0.11 -23.29
C PHE A 43 18.88 0.58 -24.17
N VAL A 44 19.56 1.65 -23.75
CA VAL A 44 20.76 2.20 -24.40
C VAL A 44 21.98 2.02 -23.52
N SER A 45 21.95 2.58 -22.31
CA SER A 45 23.10 2.57 -21.43
C SER A 45 22.70 2.63 -19.95
N TRP A 46 23.53 2.08 -19.07
CA TRP A 46 23.47 2.26 -17.64
C TRP A 46 24.85 2.70 -17.12
N GLN A 47 24.93 3.94 -16.68
CA GLN A 47 26.05 4.45 -15.92
C GLN A 47 25.70 4.30 -14.43
N HIS A 48 26.29 3.30 -13.77
CA HIS A 48 25.98 3.00 -12.37
C HIS A 48 26.09 4.24 -11.49
N ASN A 49 25.17 4.41 -10.55
CA ASN A 49 25.04 5.56 -9.67
C ASN A 49 24.84 6.92 -10.36
N HIS A 50 24.60 6.96 -11.65
CA HIS A 50 24.45 8.21 -12.40
C HIS A 50 23.17 8.24 -13.25
N SER A 51 23.02 7.33 -14.25
CA SER A 51 21.86 7.37 -15.14
C SER A 51 21.56 6.05 -15.85
N ILE A 52 20.28 5.89 -16.24
CA ILE A 52 19.83 4.85 -17.19
C ILE A 52 19.18 5.57 -18.37
N GLU A 53 19.67 5.28 -19.58
CA GLU A 53 19.16 5.86 -20.81
C GLU A 53 18.35 4.83 -21.61
N MET A 54 17.21 5.25 -22.11
CA MET A 54 16.30 4.45 -22.91
C MET A 54 15.77 5.28 -24.07
N VAL A 55 15.58 4.66 -25.24
CA VAL A 55 14.98 5.31 -26.43
C VAL A 55 13.66 4.61 -26.79
N LYS A 56 12.79 5.32 -27.47
CA LYS A 56 11.55 4.76 -28.01
C LYS A 56 11.85 3.52 -28.87
N ASN A 57 11.08 2.46 -28.67
CA ASN A 57 11.19 1.26 -29.47
C ASN A 57 10.32 1.35 -30.73
N PRO A 58 10.89 1.51 -31.92
CA PRO A 58 10.12 1.63 -33.17
C PRO A 58 9.43 0.31 -33.56
N ASP A 59 9.90 -0.82 -33.03
CA ASP A 59 9.36 -2.15 -33.34
C ASP A 59 8.22 -2.56 -32.40
N TYR A 60 7.90 -1.73 -31.38
CA TYR A 60 6.84 -2.03 -30.42
C TYR A 60 5.45 -2.05 -31.11
N LYS A 61 4.72 -3.16 -30.91
CA LYS A 61 3.39 -3.39 -31.53
C LYS A 61 2.24 -3.42 -30.50
N GLY A 62 2.54 -3.19 -29.22
CA GLY A 62 1.51 -3.14 -28.16
C GLY A 62 0.77 -1.81 -28.12
N ASN A 63 -0.17 -1.70 -27.22
CA ASN A 63 -1.06 -0.55 -27.06
C ASN A 63 -0.47 0.61 -26.21
N ARG A 64 0.67 0.41 -25.54
CA ARG A 64 1.35 1.44 -24.71
C ARG A 64 2.43 2.18 -25.50
N VAL A 65 2.10 2.71 -26.66
CA VAL A 65 3.05 3.43 -27.52
C VAL A 65 3.57 4.69 -26.81
N ALA A 66 4.91 4.83 -26.73
CA ALA A 66 5.54 6.01 -26.15
C ALA A 66 5.22 7.28 -26.93
N LYS A 67 4.80 8.35 -26.23
CA LYS A 67 4.53 9.68 -26.79
C LYS A 67 5.75 10.59 -26.78
N ASN A 68 6.86 10.14 -26.22
CA ASN A 68 8.17 10.79 -26.20
C ASN A 68 9.21 9.94 -26.93
N ASP A 69 10.38 10.50 -27.18
CA ASP A 69 11.44 9.84 -27.95
C ASP A 69 12.32 8.92 -27.09
N GLY A 70 12.29 9.09 -25.77
CA GLY A 70 13.07 8.30 -24.82
C GLY A 70 12.99 8.84 -23.41
N LEU A 71 13.70 8.17 -22.50
CA LEU A 71 13.77 8.49 -21.07
C LEU A 71 15.23 8.47 -20.63
N ASN A 72 15.58 9.43 -19.78
CA ASN A 72 16.84 9.42 -19.06
C ASN A 72 16.54 9.46 -17.55
N PHE A 73 16.70 8.33 -16.87
CA PHE A 73 16.55 8.25 -15.42
C PHE A 73 17.84 8.71 -14.75
N LYS A 74 17.80 9.84 -14.08
CA LYS A 74 18.92 10.33 -13.26
C LYS A 74 18.84 9.73 -11.86
N ILE A 75 19.93 9.20 -11.37
CA ILE A 75 20.00 8.54 -10.06
C ILE A 75 20.50 9.56 -9.03
N TYR A 76 19.69 9.78 -8.00
CA TYR A 76 20.01 10.65 -6.86
C TYR A 76 20.07 9.85 -5.58
N THR A 77 21.00 10.21 -4.71
CA THR A 77 21.11 9.66 -3.34
C THR A 77 20.31 10.48 -2.33
N SER A 78 19.84 11.65 -2.71
CA SER A 78 19.04 12.56 -1.89
C SER A 78 17.82 13.07 -2.67
N PRO A 79 16.61 12.86 -2.15
CA PRO A 79 15.39 13.44 -2.73
C PRO A 79 15.43 14.98 -2.80
N ASP A 80 16.06 15.65 -1.82
CA ASP A 80 16.21 17.10 -1.83
C ASP A 80 17.04 17.59 -3.01
N SER A 81 18.12 16.85 -3.36
CA SER A 81 18.95 17.19 -4.53
C SER A 81 18.19 17.01 -5.85
N ALA A 82 17.40 15.93 -5.97
CA ALA A 82 16.53 15.72 -7.13
C ALA A 82 15.50 16.86 -7.28
N TYR A 83 14.89 17.25 -6.17
CA TYR A 83 13.89 18.33 -6.16
C TYR A 83 14.51 19.71 -6.46
N ALA A 84 15.72 19.96 -5.99
CA ALA A 84 16.47 21.18 -6.33
C ALA A 84 16.79 21.24 -7.83
N ASP A 85 17.22 20.12 -8.43
CA ASP A 85 17.46 20.01 -9.88
C ASP A 85 16.18 20.18 -10.69
N LEU A 86 15.04 19.66 -10.21
CA LEU A 86 13.74 19.91 -10.84
C LEU A 86 13.39 21.41 -10.83
N ARG A 87 13.56 22.10 -9.72
CA ARG A 87 13.32 23.56 -9.62
C ARG A 87 14.30 24.37 -10.46
N GLY A 88 15.52 23.87 -10.61
CA GLY A 88 16.55 24.47 -11.47
C GLY A 88 16.40 24.19 -12.96
N GLY A 89 15.43 23.33 -13.35
CA GLY A 89 15.21 22.93 -14.74
C GLY A 89 16.21 21.90 -15.29
N ASN A 90 17.04 21.30 -14.40
CA ASN A 90 18.00 20.24 -14.73
C ASN A 90 17.37 18.84 -14.68
N LEU A 91 16.18 18.71 -14.12
CA LEU A 91 15.34 17.54 -14.10
C LEU A 91 13.94 17.92 -14.58
N ASP A 92 13.27 17.07 -15.33
CA ASP A 92 11.96 17.38 -15.90
C ASP A 92 10.79 16.93 -15.00
N PHE A 93 10.97 15.81 -14.31
CA PHE A 93 9.93 15.12 -13.53
C PHE A 93 10.54 14.33 -12.37
N THR A 94 9.87 14.33 -11.24
CA THR A 94 10.16 13.41 -10.13
C THR A 94 8.86 12.91 -9.49
N ASN A 95 8.81 11.63 -9.11
CA ASN A 95 7.73 11.04 -8.31
C ASN A 95 8.09 10.87 -6.84
N THR A 96 9.18 11.48 -6.40
CA THR A 96 9.59 11.51 -5.00
C THR A 96 9.66 12.96 -4.54
N ILE A 97 8.73 13.33 -3.63
CA ILE A 97 8.71 14.65 -3.00
C ILE A 97 9.44 14.54 -1.66
N PRO A 98 10.52 15.31 -1.44
CA PRO A 98 11.23 15.27 -0.17
C PRO A 98 10.38 15.82 0.98
N ASP A 99 10.61 15.36 2.21
CA ASP A 99 9.90 15.80 3.40
C ASP A 99 9.93 17.33 3.58
N THR A 100 11.07 17.96 3.22
CA THR A 100 11.24 19.41 3.24
C THR A 100 10.30 20.19 2.32
N ALA A 101 9.78 19.54 1.27
CA ALA A 101 8.89 20.14 0.29
C ALA A 101 7.42 19.69 0.44
N LEU A 102 7.11 18.67 1.25
CA LEU A 102 5.75 18.11 1.37
C LEU A 102 4.68 19.16 1.70
N THR A 103 5.01 20.15 2.52
CA THR A 103 4.08 21.22 2.91
C THR A 103 3.86 22.27 1.82
N SER A 104 4.74 22.38 0.84
CA SER A 104 4.76 23.49 -0.12
C SER A 104 4.66 23.08 -1.58
N PHE A 105 4.98 21.83 -1.96
CA PHE A 105 5.09 21.43 -3.37
C PHE A 105 3.79 21.65 -4.16
N GLN A 106 2.62 21.43 -3.53
CA GLN A 106 1.32 21.63 -4.19
C GLN A 106 0.99 23.11 -4.45
N SER A 107 1.63 24.03 -3.73
CA SER A 107 1.45 25.49 -3.88
C SER A 107 2.59 26.15 -4.65
N ASP A 108 3.64 25.43 -5.02
CA ASP A 108 4.78 25.95 -5.79
C ASP A 108 4.37 26.23 -7.25
N LYS A 109 4.19 27.52 -7.58
CA LYS A 109 3.77 27.95 -8.91
C LYS A 109 4.84 27.78 -10.00
N SER A 110 6.07 27.49 -9.64
CA SER A 110 7.16 27.22 -10.59
C SER A 110 7.11 25.81 -11.17
N LEU A 111 6.36 24.91 -10.52
CA LEU A 111 6.21 23.51 -10.89
C LEU A 111 4.73 23.15 -11.11
N LYS A 112 4.49 22.03 -11.75
CA LYS A 112 3.21 21.33 -11.73
C LYS A 112 3.28 20.24 -10.67
N ALA A 113 2.40 20.28 -9.69
CA ALA A 113 2.29 19.29 -8.64
C ALA A 113 1.16 18.29 -8.94
N TYR A 114 1.38 17.06 -8.56
CA TYR A 114 0.42 15.96 -8.68
C TYR A 114 0.29 15.26 -7.33
N ASN A 115 -0.94 14.97 -6.93
CA ASN A 115 -1.28 14.29 -5.68
C ASN A 115 -2.62 13.58 -5.87
N GLU A 116 -2.56 12.33 -6.29
CA GLU A 116 -3.71 11.54 -6.73
C GLU A 116 -3.82 10.25 -5.90
N PRO A 117 -5.01 9.67 -5.70
CA PRO A 117 -5.15 8.40 -5.00
C PRO A 117 -4.28 7.31 -5.62
N GLY A 118 -3.47 6.63 -4.79
CA GLY A 118 -2.62 5.50 -5.18
C GLY A 118 -3.13 4.18 -4.62
N GLY A 119 -2.52 3.07 -5.04
CA GLY A 119 -2.92 1.72 -4.65
C GLY A 119 -2.28 1.22 -3.35
N ASN A 120 -1.31 1.92 -2.78
CA ASN A 120 -0.64 1.45 -1.57
C ASN A 120 -1.49 1.72 -0.33
N THR A 121 -1.74 0.68 0.47
CA THR A 121 -2.43 0.78 1.75
C THR A 121 -1.46 0.81 2.92
N LEU A 122 -1.75 1.61 3.92
CA LEU A 122 -1.08 1.61 5.22
C LEU A 122 -2.06 1.12 6.29
N THR A 123 -1.64 0.13 7.03
CA THR A 123 -2.42 -0.53 8.08
C THR A 123 -1.52 -0.80 9.30
N PHE A 124 -2.08 -1.30 10.38
CA PHE A 124 -1.35 -2.10 11.35
C PHE A 124 -2.12 -3.38 11.65
N THR A 125 -1.40 -4.48 11.76
CA THR A 125 -1.95 -5.80 12.04
C THR A 125 -1.97 -6.03 13.55
N ILE A 126 -3.07 -6.59 14.06
CA ILE A 126 -3.18 -7.08 15.43
C ILE A 126 -3.26 -8.61 15.34
N PRO A 127 -2.17 -9.35 15.62
CA PRO A 127 -2.17 -10.81 15.52
C PRO A 127 -3.24 -11.48 16.38
N GLU A 128 -3.79 -12.59 15.89
CA GLU A 128 -4.85 -13.33 16.57
C GLU A 128 -4.38 -14.03 17.87
N TRP A 129 -3.08 -14.21 18.04
CA TRP A 129 -2.50 -14.84 19.25
C TRP A 129 -2.22 -13.86 20.39
N LEU A 130 -2.43 -12.56 20.18
CA LEU A 130 -2.25 -11.58 21.26
C LEU A 130 -3.37 -11.73 22.29
N GLU A 131 -2.99 -11.72 23.57
CA GLU A 131 -3.93 -11.69 24.68
C GLU A 131 -4.95 -10.56 24.51
N HIS A 132 -6.23 -10.80 24.77
CA HIS A 132 -7.35 -9.89 24.56
C HIS A 132 -7.73 -9.59 23.10
N PHE A 133 -7.02 -10.14 22.11
CA PHE A 133 -7.26 -9.82 20.68
C PHE A 133 -7.56 -11.06 19.83
N GLY A 134 -7.90 -12.19 20.41
CA GLY A 134 -8.36 -13.37 19.68
C GLY A 134 -9.63 -13.09 18.85
N GLN A 135 -9.92 -13.97 17.91
CA GLN A 135 -11.14 -13.87 17.06
C GLN A 135 -12.38 -14.32 17.85
N ASN A 136 -12.85 -13.47 18.72
CA ASN A 136 -14.00 -13.65 19.60
C ASN A 136 -14.65 -12.29 19.89
N GLU A 137 -15.77 -12.28 20.63
CA GLU A 137 -16.52 -11.06 20.95
C GLU A 137 -15.64 -10.00 21.65
N GLU A 138 -14.82 -10.38 22.64
CA GLU A 138 -13.92 -9.47 23.32
C GLU A 138 -12.93 -8.83 22.34
N GLY A 139 -12.21 -9.67 21.56
CA GLY A 139 -11.21 -9.21 20.60
C GLY A 139 -11.78 -8.27 19.54
N ASN A 140 -12.94 -8.60 18.98
CA ASN A 140 -13.63 -7.76 17.99
C ASN A 140 -14.02 -6.40 18.57
N LEU A 141 -14.58 -6.35 19.78
CA LEU A 141 -14.91 -5.11 20.48
C LEU A 141 -13.66 -4.23 20.70
N ARG A 142 -12.53 -4.84 21.11
CA ARG A 142 -11.28 -4.11 21.31
C ARG A 142 -10.69 -3.57 20.02
N ARG A 143 -10.66 -4.36 18.95
CA ARG A 143 -10.18 -3.95 17.63
C ARG A 143 -11.01 -2.79 17.08
N GLN A 144 -12.33 -2.85 17.18
CA GLN A 144 -13.24 -1.76 16.79
C GLN A 144 -13.02 -0.50 17.66
N ALA A 145 -12.86 -0.64 18.98
CA ALA A 145 -12.59 0.49 19.86
C ALA A 145 -11.26 1.18 19.51
N ILE A 146 -10.20 0.41 19.27
CA ILE A 146 -8.91 0.93 18.82
C ILE A 146 -9.06 1.65 17.49
N SER A 147 -9.73 1.06 16.51
CA SER A 147 -9.94 1.68 15.19
C SER A 147 -10.68 3.03 15.29
N MET A 148 -11.76 3.08 16.08
CA MET A 148 -12.57 4.29 16.25
C MET A 148 -11.90 5.35 17.14
N SER A 149 -10.83 5.03 17.86
CA SER A 149 -10.04 5.98 18.63
C SER A 149 -9.09 6.84 17.77
N ILE A 150 -8.86 6.50 16.51
CA ILE A 150 -7.84 7.07 15.63
C ILE A 150 -8.44 8.14 14.71
N ASP A 151 -8.03 9.39 14.84
CA ASP A 151 -8.38 10.47 13.91
C ASP A 151 -7.46 10.42 12.67
N ARG A 152 -7.83 9.56 11.72
CA ARG A 152 -7.09 9.35 10.46
C ARG A 152 -6.94 10.64 9.66
N LYS A 153 -7.96 11.51 9.69
CA LYS A 153 -7.96 12.77 8.93
C LYS A 153 -6.91 13.71 9.48
N THR A 154 -6.90 13.95 10.80
CA THR A 154 -5.92 14.83 11.42
C THR A 154 -4.49 14.34 11.23
N VAL A 155 -4.24 13.02 11.31
CA VAL A 155 -2.90 12.46 11.05
C VAL A 155 -2.52 12.63 9.58
N ALA A 156 -3.44 12.40 8.63
CA ALA A 156 -3.19 12.64 7.20
C ALA A 156 -2.81 14.10 6.91
N GLU A 157 -3.49 15.03 7.54
CA GLU A 157 -3.21 16.47 7.38
C GLU A 157 -1.89 16.90 8.04
N LYS A 158 -1.59 16.42 9.25
CA LYS A 158 -0.47 16.91 10.07
C LYS A 158 0.85 16.18 9.82
N ILE A 159 0.81 14.90 9.50
CA ILE A 159 1.99 14.05 9.30
C ILE A 159 2.25 13.81 7.81
N PHE A 160 1.21 13.49 7.04
CA PHE A 160 1.36 13.24 5.60
C PHE A 160 1.11 14.48 4.74
N HIS A 161 0.79 15.63 5.33
CA HIS A 161 0.57 16.90 4.62
C HIS A 161 -0.38 16.77 3.42
N GLY A 162 -1.42 15.92 3.55
CA GLY A 162 -2.40 15.66 2.51
C GLY A 162 -1.93 14.70 1.40
N THR A 163 -0.78 14.02 1.56
CA THR A 163 -0.29 13.00 0.61
C THR A 163 -0.74 11.57 0.95
N ALA A 164 -1.67 11.44 1.87
CA ALA A 164 -2.35 10.19 2.20
C ALA A 164 -3.84 10.45 2.38
N THR A 165 -4.65 9.50 1.90
CA THR A 165 -6.12 9.56 1.98
C THR A 165 -6.58 8.60 3.10
N PRO A 166 -7.41 9.03 4.08
CA PRO A 166 -7.98 8.14 5.07
C PRO A 166 -8.68 6.94 4.45
N ALA A 167 -8.35 5.74 4.92
CA ALA A 167 -8.98 4.51 4.45
C ALA A 167 -10.45 4.45 4.88
N VAL A 168 -11.28 3.92 4.00
CA VAL A 168 -12.72 3.69 4.22
C VAL A 168 -13.12 2.22 4.02
N ASP A 169 -12.17 1.41 3.55
CA ASP A 169 -12.23 -0.05 3.44
C ASP A 169 -10.81 -0.65 3.48
N PHE A 170 -10.68 -1.94 3.16
CA PHE A 170 -9.39 -2.65 3.10
C PHE A 170 -8.65 -2.48 1.77
N LEU A 171 -9.31 -1.93 0.76
CA LEU A 171 -8.77 -1.69 -0.57
C LEU A 171 -8.34 -0.23 -0.75
N ALA A 172 -7.71 0.07 -1.86
CA ALA A 172 -7.37 1.41 -2.30
C ALA A 172 -8.24 1.83 -3.49
N ALA A 173 -8.50 3.13 -3.63
CA ALA A 173 -9.41 3.69 -4.63
C ALA A 173 -9.21 3.24 -6.10
N PRO A 174 -7.98 2.93 -6.59
CA PRO A 174 -7.80 2.43 -7.95
C PRO A 174 -8.29 0.99 -8.20
N ILE A 175 -8.72 0.25 -7.16
CA ILE A 175 -9.14 -1.15 -7.27
C ILE A 175 -10.65 -1.23 -7.49
N SER A 176 -11.11 -2.09 -8.40
CA SER A 176 -12.51 -2.14 -8.86
C SER A 176 -13.53 -2.39 -7.76
N ALA A 177 -13.21 -3.26 -6.79
CA ALA A 177 -14.10 -3.58 -5.66
C ALA A 177 -14.14 -2.49 -4.58
N TYR A 178 -13.24 -1.49 -4.61
CA TYR A 178 -13.21 -0.40 -3.61
C TYR A 178 -14.57 0.29 -3.49
N SER A 179 -15.05 0.48 -2.24
CA SER A 179 -16.33 1.11 -1.96
C SER A 179 -16.27 1.98 -0.70
N LYS A 180 -16.90 3.16 -0.78
CA LYS A 180 -17.08 4.06 0.37
C LYS A 180 -18.34 3.73 1.19
N GLU A 181 -19.13 2.75 0.75
CA GLU A 181 -20.49 2.49 1.26
C GLU A 181 -20.63 1.06 1.82
N LEU A 182 -19.51 0.40 2.17
CA LEU A 182 -19.55 -0.92 2.78
C LEU A 182 -20.23 -0.87 4.15
N LYS A 183 -21.06 -1.88 4.42
CA LYS A 183 -21.68 -2.05 5.73
C LYS A 183 -20.60 -2.29 6.78
N GLY A 184 -20.66 -1.57 7.89
CA GLY A 184 -19.68 -1.69 8.97
C GLY A 184 -18.49 -0.75 8.84
N ASN A 185 -18.33 0.02 7.75
CA ASN A 185 -17.18 0.91 7.60
C ASN A 185 -17.17 2.11 8.57
N GLU A 186 -18.23 2.31 9.34
CA GLU A 186 -18.24 3.28 10.45
C GLU A 186 -17.16 3.00 11.50
N VAL A 187 -16.68 1.74 11.62
CA VAL A 187 -15.58 1.38 12.53
C VAL A 187 -14.24 2.05 12.16
N LEU A 188 -14.12 2.55 10.92
CA LEU A 188 -12.95 3.30 10.44
C LEU A 188 -13.08 4.81 10.70
N LYS A 189 -14.23 5.30 11.15
CA LYS A 189 -14.46 6.72 11.46
C LYS A 189 -14.07 7.04 12.89
N TYR A 190 -13.38 8.16 13.09
CA TYR A 190 -13.03 8.65 14.42
C TYR A 190 -14.29 8.92 15.24
N ASN A 191 -14.46 8.17 16.33
CA ASN A 191 -15.56 8.34 17.28
C ASN A 191 -15.13 7.92 18.68
N PRO A 192 -14.48 8.84 19.44
CA PRO A 192 -13.93 8.52 20.75
C PRO A 192 -14.98 8.09 21.78
N SER A 193 -16.22 8.58 21.67
CA SER A 193 -17.30 8.18 22.58
C SER A 193 -17.69 6.73 22.36
N LYS A 194 -17.84 6.31 21.07
CA LYS A 194 -18.15 4.93 20.72
C LYS A 194 -16.97 4.00 21.03
N ALA A 195 -15.75 4.44 20.80
CA ALA A 195 -14.53 3.71 21.17
C ALA A 195 -14.52 3.36 22.68
N LYS A 196 -14.81 4.33 23.55
CA LYS A 196 -14.92 4.11 25.00
C LYS A 196 -16.04 3.14 25.38
N GLU A 197 -17.20 3.24 24.72
CA GLU A 197 -18.33 2.32 24.96
C GLU A 197 -17.93 0.89 24.61
N LEU A 198 -17.33 0.66 23.45
CA LEU A 198 -16.89 -0.67 23.00
C LEU A 198 -15.81 -1.24 23.91
N TRP A 199 -14.84 -0.40 24.31
CA TRP A 199 -13.78 -0.80 25.25
C TRP A 199 -14.34 -1.19 26.61
N ALA A 200 -15.33 -0.47 27.13
CA ALA A 200 -16.01 -0.81 28.37
C ALA A 200 -16.78 -2.14 28.28
N LYS A 201 -17.42 -2.40 27.12
CA LYS A 201 -18.07 -3.71 26.87
C LYS A 201 -17.06 -4.86 26.86
N ALA A 202 -15.93 -4.67 26.18
CA ALA A 202 -14.85 -5.65 26.19
C ALA A 202 -14.32 -5.91 27.61
N ASN A 203 -14.13 -4.85 28.42
CA ASN A 203 -13.71 -4.96 29.82
C ASN A 203 -14.73 -5.68 30.72
N ALA A 204 -16.01 -5.68 30.38
CA ALA A 204 -17.04 -6.44 31.08
C ALA A 204 -16.94 -7.97 30.80
N ILE A 205 -16.37 -8.34 29.64
CA ILE A 205 -16.08 -9.75 29.27
C ILE A 205 -14.79 -10.19 29.96
N SER A 206 -13.70 -9.42 29.78
CA SER A 206 -12.39 -9.66 30.37
C SER A 206 -11.72 -8.31 30.69
N PRO A 207 -11.39 -8.01 31.95
CA PRO A 207 -10.75 -6.73 32.30
C PRO A 207 -9.41 -6.57 31.58
N TRP A 208 -9.18 -5.39 31.01
CA TRP A 208 -7.90 -5.05 30.40
C TRP A 208 -6.78 -4.99 31.42
N SER A 209 -5.66 -5.58 31.10
CA SER A 209 -4.41 -5.42 31.83
C SER A 209 -3.23 -5.33 30.87
N GLY A 210 -2.18 -4.62 31.27
CA GLY A 210 -0.97 -4.48 30.46
C GLY A 210 -0.97 -3.26 29.54
N GLU A 211 -0.25 -3.37 28.44
CA GLU A 211 0.08 -2.28 27.53
C GLU A 211 -0.22 -2.68 26.09
N PHE A 212 -0.73 -1.73 25.31
CA PHE A 212 -0.88 -1.91 23.86
C PHE A 212 0.34 -1.36 23.12
N GLY A 213 0.99 -2.19 22.31
CA GLY A 213 2.16 -1.79 21.53
C GLY A 213 1.95 -1.90 20.03
N ILE A 214 2.55 -0.98 19.26
CA ILE A 214 2.65 -1.08 17.80
C ILE A 214 4.12 -1.07 17.40
N ALA A 215 4.63 -2.23 16.92
CA ALA A 215 6.00 -2.36 16.45
C ALA A 215 6.18 -1.77 15.04
N TYR A 216 7.35 -1.22 14.79
CA TYR A 216 7.75 -0.69 13.49
C TYR A 216 9.28 -0.74 13.33
N ASN A 217 9.77 -0.75 12.08
CA ASN A 217 11.22 -0.65 11.81
C ASN A 217 11.68 0.80 11.87
N ALA A 218 12.72 1.08 12.64
CA ALA A 218 13.23 2.43 12.91
C ALA A 218 13.98 3.05 11.72
N ASP A 219 14.47 2.22 10.79
CA ASP A 219 15.11 2.64 9.52
C ASP A 219 14.10 3.02 8.42
N GLY A 220 12.78 2.93 8.70
CA GLY A 220 11.71 3.35 7.81
C GLY A 220 11.06 4.68 8.20
N THR A 221 9.91 4.98 7.59
CA THR A 221 9.19 6.25 7.77
C THR A 221 7.99 6.18 8.73
N ALA A 222 7.82 5.03 9.44
CA ALA A 222 6.60 4.78 10.20
C ALA A 222 6.54 5.47 11.57
N LYS A 223 7.67 5.90 12.13
CA LYS A 223 7.78 6.43 13.50
C LYS A 223 6.68 7.45 13.84
N ASN A 224 6.59 8.52 13.07
CA ASN A 224 5.74 9.65 13.40
C ASN A 224 4.25 9.29 13.44
N TRP A 225 3.77 8.51 12.49
CA TRP A 225 2.37 8.11 12.47
C TRP A 225 2.07 7.01 13.49
N VAL A 226 3.01 6.09 13.78
CA VAL A 226 2.81 5.08 14.84
C VAL A 226 2.73 5.76 16.21
N GLU A 227 3.63 6.71 16.52
CA GLU A 227 3.58 7.49 17.76
C GLU A 227 2.26 8.29 17.88
N ALA A 228 1.79 8.90 16.80
CA ALA A 228 0.52 9.62 16.80
C ALA A 228 -0.66 8.70 17.09
N ILE A 229 -0.72 7.51 16.46
CA ILE A 229 -1.78 6.51 16.70
C ILE A 229 -1.75 6.04 18.16
N CYS A 230 -0.59 5.68 18.69
CA CYS A 230 -0.46 5.26 20.09
C CYS A 230 -0.95 6.36 21.06
N ASN A 231 -0.66 7.63 20.77
CA ASN A 231 -1.19 8.75 21.55
C ASN A 231 -2.72 8.87 21.46
N TYR A 232 -3.32 8.66 20.28
CA TYR A 232 -4.78 8.64 20.14
C TYR A 232 -5.42 7.51 20.94
N ILE A 233 -4.87 6.30 20.86
CA ILE A 233 -5.34 5.12 21.61
C ILE A 233 -5.24 5.38 23.11
N LYS A 234 -4.06 5.80 23.59
CA LYS A 234 -3.80 6.13 25.00
C LYS A 234 -4.80 7.17 25.53
N ASN A 235 -4.95 8.29 24.86
CA ASN A 235 -5.79 9.39 25.32
C ASN A 235 -7.29 9.09 25.22
N THR A 236 -7.70 8.26 24.26
CA THR A 236 -9.11 7.92 24.07
C THR A 236 -9.55 6.80 25.01
N LEU A 237 -8.76 5.73 25.13
CA LEU A 237 -9.17 4.53 25.87
C LEU A 237 -8.67 4.51 27.31
N ASP A 238 -7.85 5.48 27.70
CA ASP A 238 -7.21 5.57 29.04
C ASP A 238 -6.41 4.30 29.40
N ILE A 239 -5.57 3.86 28.45
CA ILE A 239 -4.68 2.70 28.58
C ILE A 239 -3.25 3.11 28.23
N ASP A 240 -2.28 2.35 28.72
CA ASP A 240 -0.92 2.50 28.22
C ASP A 240 -0.83 2.00 26.78
N ALA A 241 -0.36 2.88 25.88
CA ALA A 241 -0.11 2.56 24.48
C ALA A 241 1.20 3.18 24.02
N LYS A 242 2.06 2.41 23.35
CA LYS A 242 3.38 2.87 22.92
C LYS A 242 3.79 2.35 21.55
N SER A 243 4.66 3.10 20.90
CA SER A 243 5.40 2.68 19.72
C SER A 243 6.60 1.82 20.13
N ILE A 244 6.85 0.72 19.39
CA ILE A 244 7.94 -0.23 19.67
C ILE A 244 8.89 -0.22 18.46
N PRO A 245 10.02 0.52 18.52
CA PRO A 245 10.99 0.52 17.43
C PRO A 245 11.79 -0.78 17.40
N MET A 246 11.93 -1.39 16.22
CA MET A 246 12.89 -2.42 15.89
C MET A 246 13.99 -1.81 15.02
N SER A 247 15.25 -2.21 15.21
CA SER A 247 16.39 -1.48 14.66
C SER A 247 16.40 -1.39 13.13
N THR A 248 16.03 -2.49 12.46
CA THR A 248 16.08 -2.59 11.00
C THR A 248 14.83 -3.24 10.40
N SER A 249 14.60 -3.00 9.11
CA SER A 249 13.59 -3.70 8.33
C SER A 249 13.78 -5.22 8.34
N ASP A 250 15.01 -5.70 8.26
CA ASP A 250 15.29 -7.14 8.25
C ASP A 250 14.90 -7.80 9.57
N GLU A 251 15.25 -7.18 10.70
CA GLU A 251 14.84 -7.65 12.04
C GLU A 251 13.31 -7.65 12.15
N PHE A 252 12.67 -6.58 11.75
CA PHE A 252 11.23 -6.42 11.79
C PHE A 252 10.52 -7.50 10.96
N LEU A 253 10.88 -7.65 9.69
CA LEU A 253 10.26 -8.63 8.77
C LEU A 253 10.52 -10.06 9.24
N SER A 254 11.73 -10.38 9.73
CA SER A 254 12.04 -11.70 10.29
C SER A 254 11.13 -12.07 11.46
N ASN A 255 10.80 -11.11 12.33
CA ASN A 255 9.87 -11.34 13.43
C ASN A 255 8.41 -11.50 12.96
N VAL A 256 7.98 -10.71 11.97
CA VAL A 256 6.66 -10.84 11.35
C VAL A 256 6.51 -12.22 10.69
N ASP A 257 7.45 -12.58 9.81
CA ASP A 257 7.38 -13.80 9.01
C ASP A 257 7.49 -15.08 9.86
N SER A 258 8.23 -15.01 10.98
CA SER A 258 8.35 -16.13 11.90
C SER A 258 7.25 -16.23 12.95
N GLY A 259 6.25 -15.33 12.93
CA GLY A 259 5.15 -15.29 13.91
C GLY A 259 5.61 -14.97 15.34
N LYS A 260 6.74 -14.27 15.51
CA LYS A 260 7.32 -13.96 16.83
C LYS A 260 6.93 -12.58 17.36
N MET A 261 6.05 -11.87 16.66
CA MET A 261 5.58 -10.58 17.14
C MET A 261 4.75 -10.74 18.42
N THR A 262 5.11 -9.97 19.44
CA THR A 262 4.46 -9.94 20.75
C THR A 262 3.58 -8.70 20.94
N SER A 263 3.39 -7.93 19.90
CA SER A 263 2.57 -6.72 19.85
C SER A 263 1.87 -6.61 18.49
N ALA A 264 0.95 -5.68 18.36
CA ALA A 264 0.55 -5.20 17.03
C ALA A 264 1.76 -4.64 16.29
N TYR A 265 1.69 -4.57 14.97
CA TYR A 265 2.81 -4.07 14.15
C TYR A 265 2.33 -3.34 12.90
N ARG A 266 3.11 -2.35 12.46
CA ARG A 266 2.85 -1.66 11.21
C ARG A 266 2.76 -2.66 10.06
N SER A 267 1.83 -2.46 9.17
CA SER A 267 1.67 -3.26 7.96
C SER A 267 1.16 -2.38 6.81
N GLY A 268 0.98 -2.96 5.67
CA GLY A 268 0.47 -2.32 4.47
C GLY A 268 0.71 -3.19 3.26
N TRP A 269 0.19 -2.78 2.12
CA TRP A 269 0.33 -3.52 0.88
C TRP A 269 0.46 -2.60 -0.32
N GLY A 270 1.37 -2.94 -1.23
CA GLY A 270 1.45 -2.37 -2.57
C GLY A 270 0.98 -3.42 -3.58
N PRO A 271 0.04 -3.12 -4.46
CA PRO A 271 -0.55 -4.13 -5.34
C PRO A 271 0.40 -4.58 -6.44
N ASP A 272 0.54 -5.90 -6.63
CA ASP A 272 1.29 -6.49 -7.76
C ASP A 272 0.49 -6.42 -9.07
N TYR A 273 -0.83 -6.40 -8.96
CA TYR A 273 -1.78 -6.27 -10.06
C TYR A 273 -3.11 -5.67 -9.54
N PRO A 274 -3.90 -5.00 -10.43
CA PRO A 274 -5.10 -4.25 -10.02
C PRO A 274 -6.33 -5.14 -9.81
N SER A 275 -6.31 -5.96 -8.77
CA SER A 275 -7.45 -6.79 -8.39
C SER A 275 -7.54 -6.92 -6.87
N ALA A 276 -8.76 -7.00 -6.35
CA ALA A 276 -9.04 -7.10 -4.93
C ALA A 276 -8.43 -8.36 -4.28
N ASP A 277 -8.30 -9.46 -5.01
CA ASP A 277 -7.68 -10.69 -4.47
C ASP A 277 -6.22 -10.50 -4.08
N ASN A 278 -5.49 -9.59 -4.72
CA ASN A 278 -4.11 -9.28 -4.36
C ASN A 278 -3.99 -8.65 -2.96
N TYR A 279 -5.06 -8.04 -2.45
CA TYR A 279 -5.14 -7.55 -1.08
C TYR A 279 -5.83 -8.57 -0.17
N LEU A 280 -7.04 -9.00 -0.54
CA LEU A 280 -7.93 -9.73 0.35
C LEU A 280 -7.50 -11.19 0.52
N VAL A 281 -7.27 -11.90 -0.58
CA VAL A 281 -6.84 -13.31 -0.54
C VAL A 281 -5.40 -13.42 -0.03
N GLN A 282 -4.53 -12.53 -0.51
CA GLN A 282 -3.12 -12.56 -0.12
C GLN A 282 -2.91 -12.31 1.37
N LEU A 283 -3.67 -11.36 1.96
CA LEU A 283 -3.41 -10.88 3.31
C LEU A 283 -4.34 -11.47 4.39
N TYR A 284 -5.51 -12.00 4.02
CA TYR A 284 -6.52 -12.38 5.03
C TYR A 284 -7.13 -13.77 4.83
N ASP A 285 -6.96 -14.42 3.68
CA ASP A 285 -7.46 -15.78 3.47
C ASP A 285 -6.70 -16.78 4.37
N SER A 286 -7.42 -17.74 4.95
CA SER A 286 -6.85 -18.77 5.83
C SER A 286 -5.76 -19.58 5.16
N ARG A 287 -5.78 -19.74 3.83
CA ARG A 287 -4.76 -20.45 3.05
C ARG A 287 -3.41 -19.71 3.02
N SER A 288 -3.45 -18.40 3.23
CA SER A 288 -2.26 -17.53 3.30
C SER A 288 -1.70 -17.38 4.73
N ALA A 289 -2.32 -17.99 5.74
CA ALA A 289 -1.88 -17.99 7.12
C ALA A 289 -0.77 -19.03 7.39
N ASP A 290 -0.31 -19.11 8.64
CA ASP A 290 0.69 -20.10 9.12
C ASP A 290 2.01 -20.06 8.32
N GLY A 291 2.46 -18.88 7.90
CA GLY A 291 3.69 -18.70 7.11
C GLY A 291 3.60 -19.17 5.66
N LYS A 292 2.40 -19.40 5.13
CA LYS A 292 2.18 -19.85 3.74
C LYS A 292 1.98 -18.69 2.76
N GLY A 293 1.78 -17.46 3.26
CA GLY A 293 1.55 -16.26 2.47
C GLY A 293 1.59 -15.00 3.31
N GLY A 294 0.92 -13.94 2.86
CA GLY A 294 0.95 -12.63 3.50
C GLY A 294 0.04 -12.45 4.72
N ASN A 295 -0.75 -13.46 5.09
CA ASN A 295 -1.61 -13.41 6.29
C ASN A 295 -0.80 -13.64 7.57
N SER A 296 0.07 -12.68 7.87
CA SER A 296 1.02 -12.77 8.98
C SER A 296 0.37 -12.58 10.36
N GLY A 297 -0.88 -12.10 10.43
CA GLY A 297 -1.67 -12.03 11.66
C GLY A 297 -2.38 -13.34 12.04
N ASN A 298 -2.36 -14.35 11.17
CA ASN A 298 -3.03 -15.64 11.29
C ASN A 298 -4.56 -15.56 11.42
N TYR A 299 -5.17 -14.55 10.81
CA TYR A 299 -6.63 -14.47 10.72
C TYR A 299 -7.21 -15.68 9.97
N LYS A 300 -8.29 -16.28 10.50
CA LYS A 300 -8.96 -17.42 9.88
C LYS A 300 -10.46 -17.31 10.08
N ASN A 301 -11.18 -17.07 9.00
CA ASN A 301 -12.64 -16.99 9.02
C ASN A 301 -13.22 -17.75 7.81
N PRO A 302 -13.90 -18.89 8.04
CA PRO A 302 -14.46 -19.69 6.94
C PRO A 302 -15.53 -18.96 6.10
N GLU A 303 -16.24 -17.98 6.67
CA GLU A 303 -17.22 -17.19 5.92
C GLU A 303 -16.50 -16.23 4.97
N PHE A 304 -15.40 -15.61 5.42
CA PHE A 304 -14.55 -14.80 4.57
C PHE A 304 -13.94 -15.64 3.43
N ASP A 305 -13.34 -16.79 3.77
CA ASP A 305 -12.74 -17.70 2.77
C ASP A 305 -13.76 -18.12 1.70
N ALA A 306 -15.01 -18.40 2.12
CA ALA A 306 -16.08 -18.74 1.17
C ALA A 306 -16.46 -17.58 0.23
N MET A 307 -16.36 -16.32 0.68
CA MET A 307 -16.56 -15.17 -0.20
C MET A 307 -15.40 -15.03 -1.20
N MET A 308 -14.17 -15.27 -0.76
CA MET A 308 -12.99 -15.27 -1.65
C MET A 308 -13.09 -16.35 -2.73
N ASP A 309 -13.54 -17.55 -2.38
CA ASP A 309 -13.74 -18.64 -3.34
C ASP A 309 -14.80 -18.30 -4.38
N LYS A 310 -15.92 -17.70 -3.97
CA LYS A 310 -16.97 -17.23 -4.89
C LYS A 310 -16.46 -16.13 -5.81
N ALA A 311 -15.70 -15.17 -5.28
CA ALA A 311 -15.12 -14.09 -6.06
C ALA A 311 -14.14 -14.61 -7.12
N LEU A 312 -13.22 -15.48 -6.73
CA LEU A 312 -12.23 -16.06 -7.65
C LEU A 312 -12.90 -16.89 -8.77
N SER A 313 -14.01 -17.59 -8.48
CA SER A 313 -14.72 -18.42 -9.45
C SER A 313 -15.84 -17.66 -10.21
N ALA A 314 -16.02 -16.38 -9.95
CA ALA A 314 -17.06 -15.57 -10.59
C ALA A 314 -16.83 -15.46 -12.12
N PRO A 315 -17.90 -15.40 -12.93
CA PRO A 315 -17.78 -15.32 -14.39
C PRO A 315 -17.38 -13.95 -14.92
N SER A 316 -17.46 -12.90 -14.07
CA SER A 316 -17.05 -11.54 -14.44
C SER A 316 -16.42 -10.80 -13.25
N THR A 317 -15.68 -9.74 -13.55
CA THR A 317 -15.09 -8.84 -12.52
C THR A 317 -16.18 -8.18 -11.67
N GLU A 318 -17.27 -7.75 -12.28
CA GLU A 318 -18.38 -7.09 -11.59
C GLU A 318 -19.10 -8.01 -10.59
N GLU A 319 -19.16 -9.30 -10.88
CA GLU A 319 -19.71 -10.30 -9.96
C GLU A 319 -18.68 -10.65 -8.88
N ALA A 320 -17.40 -10.77 -9.24
CA ALA A 320 -16.32 -10.96 -8.28
C ALA A 320 -16.28 -9.82 -7.26
N ASP A 321 -16.38 -8.56 -7.71
CA ASP A 321 -16.34 -7.38 -6.85
C ASP A 321 -17.41 -7.40 -5.77
N LYS A 322 -18.62 -7.91 -6.08
CA LYS A 322 -19.68 -8.05 -5.07
C LYS A 322 -19.32 -9.03 -3.95
N TYR A 323 -18.66 -10.14 -4.29
CA TYR A 323 -18.19 -11.10 -3.29
C TYR A 323 -16.99 -10.57 -2.51
N TYR A 324 -16.07 -9.84 -3.14
CA TYR A 324 -14.99 -9.15 -2.44
C TYR A 324 -15.53 -8.14 -1.43
N GLN A 325 -16.51 -7.32 -1.81
CA GLN A 325 -17.17 -6.38 -0.90
C GLN A 325 -17.86 -7.08 0.28
N GLN A 326 -18.53 -8.22 0.06
CA GLN A 326 -19.09 -9.02 1.16
C GLN A 326 -17.99 -9.56 2.09
N GLY A 327 -16.85 -9.97 1.54
CA GLY A 327 -15.68 -10.35 2.33
C GLY A 327 -15.13 -9.18 3.15
N GLU A 328 -15.06 -7.98 2.57
CA GLU A 328 -14.63 -6.77 3.28
C GLU A 328 -15.57 -6.38 4.43
N GLU A 329 -16.89 -6.57 4.29
CA GLU A 329 -17.84 -6.36 5.37
C GLU A 329 -17.57 -7.29 6.57
N ILE A 330 -17.12 -8.53 6.31
CA ILE A 330 -16.65 -9.45 7.36
C ILE A 330 -15.36 -8.92 8.01
N LEU A 331 -14.40 -8.50 7.20
CA LEU A 331 -13.15 -7.92 7.72
C LEU A 331 -13.37 -6.64 8.53
N LEU A 332 -14.35 -5.81 8.17
CA LEU A 332 -14.73 -4.59 8.92
C LEU A 332 -15.35 -4.93 10.29
N GLN A 333 -15.98 -6.08 10.41
CA GLN A 333 -16.49 -6.57 11.69
C GLN A 333 -15.35 -7.11 12.56
N ASP A 334 -14.42 -7.87 11.99
CA ASP A 334 -13.37 -8.60 12.71
C ASP A 334 -12.09 -7.78 12.91
N LEU A 335 -11.75 -6.89 11.99
CA LEU A 335 -10.57 -6.03 11.98
C LEU A 335 -9.25 -6.75 12.29
N PRO A 336 -8.86 -7.79 11.53
CA PRO A 336 -7.57 -8.48 11.74
C PRO A 336 -6.36 -7.54 11.54
N ALA A 337 -6.54 -6.54 10.70
CA ALA A 337 -5.70 -5.37 10.58
C ALA A 337 -6.58 -4.12 10.62
N ILE A 338 -6.02 -3.00 11.04
CA ILE A 338 -6.71 -1.72 11.11
C ILE A 338 -6.32 -0.89 9.87
N PRO A 339 -7.23 -0.70 8.88
CA PRO A 339 -6.99 0.21 7.78
C PRO A 339 -6.80 1.65 8.26
N LEU A 340 -5.75 2.30 7.78
CA LEU A 340 -5.39 3.65 8.20
C LEU A 340 -5.47 4.65 7.07
N TRP A 341 -4.62 4.50 6.04
CA TRP A 341 -4.56 5.41 4.90
C TRP A 341 -4.20 4.66 3.63
N ASN A 342 -4.63 5.23 2.52
CA ASN A 342 -4.10 4.93 1.21
C ASN A 342 -3.07 6.01 0.85
N GLN A 343 -1.85 5.60 0.51
CA GLN A 343 -0.80 6.52 0.12
C GLN A 343 -1.09 7.07 -1.27
N ASN A 344 -1.05 8.39 -1.42
CA ASN A 344 -1.27 9.02 -2.71
C ASN A 344 -0.03 8.88 -3.62
N ALA A 345 -0.27 8.79 -4.91
CA ALA A 345 0.75 8.97 -5.94
C ALA A 345 1.11 10.46 -5.99
N THR A 346 2.32 10.81 -5.60
CA THR A 346 2.80 12.20 -5.61
C THR A 346 3.89 12.39 -6.65
N ALA A 347 3.86 13.52 -7.34
CA ALA A 347 4.92 13.90 -8.27
C ALA A 347 4.99 15.42 -8.44
N ALA A 348 6.09 15.86 -9.01
CA ALA A 348 6.24 17.23 -9.50
C ALA A 348 6.94 17.24 -10.87
N SER A 349 6.60 18.20 -11.71
CA SER A 349 7.24 18.39 -13.02
C SER A 349 7.46 19.85 -13.35
N THR A 350 8.37 20.11 -14.28
CA THR A 350 8.46 21.44 -14.92
C THR A 350 7.21 21.74 -15.75
N SER A 351 6.99 22.99 -16.07
CA SER A 351 5.87 23.44 -16.92
C SER A 351 5.90 22.86 -18.33
N ALA A 352 7.09 22.44 -18.82
CA ALA A 352 7.29 21.81 -20.12
C ALA A 352 6.67 20.41 -20.23
N ILE A 353 6.50 19.69 -19.11
CA ILE A 353 5.97 18.33 -19.11
C ILE A 353 4.43 18.35 -19.13
N SER A 354 3.86 17.41 -19.88
CA SER A 354 2.41 17.14 -19.96
C SER A 354 2.17 15.63 -20.05
N GLY A 355 0.90 15.21 -19.90
CA GLY A 355 0.52 13.80 -19.98
C GLY A 355 0.95 12.96 -18.76
N VAL A 356 1.17 13.61 -17.62
CA VAL A 356 1.43 12.87 -16.35
C VAL A 356 0.19 12.09 -15.98
N ALA A 357 0.36 10.81 -15.74
CA ALA A 357 -0.65 9.89 -15.26
C ALA A 357 0.04 8.84 -14.39
N PHE A 358 -0.72 8.21 -13.50
CA PHE A 358 -0.23 7.15 -12.63
C PHE A 358 -0.95 5.83 -12.95
N ASP A 359 -0.27 4.73 -12.74
CA ASP A 359 -0.88 3.40 -12.78
C ASP A 359 -1.60 3.09 -11.44
N TYR A 360 -2.19 1.92 -11.36
CA TYR A 360 -2.93 1.47 -10.16
C TYR A 360 -2.06 1.42 -8.89
N GLY A 361 -0.76 1.21 -9.01
CA GLY A 361 0.19 1.20 -7.88
C GLY A 361 0.69 2.60 -7.49
N GLY A 362 0.33 3.62 -8.27
CA GLY A 362 0.85 4.99 -8.10
C GLY A 362 2.16 5.24 -8.83
N GLY A 363 2.62 4.30 -9.67
CA GLY A 363 3.79 4.47 -10.52
C GLY A 363 3.51 5.40 -11.72
N PRO A 364 4.49 6.23 -12.15
CA PRO A 364 4.29 7.11 -13.30
C PRO A 364 4.18 6.33 -14.61
N VAL A 365 3.20 6.67 -15.44
CA VAL A 365 3.03 6.12 -16.79
C VAL A 365 3.94 6.88 -17.76
N PHE A 366 5.23 6.54 -17.79
CA PHE A 366 6.25 7.26 -18.59
C PHE A 366 5.96 7.34 -20.09
N THR A 367 5.23 6.35 -20.64
CA THR A 367 4.83 6.37 -22.06
C THR A 367 3.86 7.48 -22.41
N ALA A 368 3.13 8.02 -21.44
CA ALA A 368 2.17 9.10 -21.64
C ALA A 368 2.82 10.49 -21.58
N LEU A 369 4.00 10.61 -20.99
CA LEU A 369 4.69 11.89 -20.84
C LEU A 369 5.07 12.49 -22.18
N THR A 370 4.90 13.81 -22.28
CA THR A 370 5.41 14.63 -23.40
C THR A 370 6.13 15.84 -22.87
N LYS A 371 7.18 16.29 -23.60
CA LYS A 371 7.92 17.51 -23.29
C LYS A 371 7.74 18.51 -24.44
N LYS A 372 7.26 19.72 -24.10
CA LYS A 372 7.25 20.83 -25.07
C LYS A 372 8.70 21.26 -25.31
N GLN A 373 9.05 21.44 -26.58
CA GLN A 373 10.30 22.05 -26.99
C GLN A 373 10.33 23.53 -26.67
#